data_1df28fefdd3e70332cf1a8f31d8f0178
#
_entry.id   1df28fefdd3e70332cf1a8f31d8f0178
#
_cell.length_a   1.000
_cell.length_b   1.000
_cell.length_c   1.000
_cell.angle_alpha   90.00
_cell.angle_beta   90.00
_cell.angle_gamma   90.00
#
_symmetry.space_group_name_H-M   'P 1'
#
loop_
_entity.id
_entity.type
_entity.pdbx_description
1 polymer ?
#
loop_
_entity_poly.entity_id
_entity_poly.type
_entity_poly.pdbx_seq_one_letter_code
_entity_poly.pdbx_strand_id
1 'polypeptide(L)'
;MDDKNKQLAVTAYKTGFRKIEIKNAQLLVNGVPTYIKGVNRHEHNDSLGHTQTREIMMNDLKLIKQLNMNAVRTSHYPNHPLFYKLCDQYGIYIVDEANIETHGMGSVPYFKDTVPHLAYRPEWYAAHVDRITRMVERDKNHPCIIGWSLGNECGNGIVFHDEYKRLKEYDPSRFIQFEQAWEDWNTDIVCPMYPNMWKITEYAKSGKQRPFIMCEYAHAQGNSNGNFKDLWDVIYDSPNLQGGFIWDFMDQGFKMKTKPRDGRTYWMYNGKMGSYKWLEDKKGELNTGTDGLISANGIPKPQAYEVKKVYQYIQFNAKDLSLSLIHI
;
A
#
# COMPACT_ATOMS: atom_id res chain seq x y z
N MET A 1 13.74 20.22 -32.58
CA MET A 1 14.07 20.63 -33.96
C MET A 1 15.22 21.60 -33.87
N ASP A 2 16.17 21.58 -34.79
CA ASP A 2 17.16 22.65 -34.93
C ASP A 2 16.61 23.76 -35.87
N ASP A 3 17.40 24.81 -36.08
CA ASP A 3 17.03 25.94 -36.95
C ASP A 3 16.83 25.58 -38.43
N LYS A 4 17.13 24.33 -38.80
CA LYS A 4 16.93 23.74 -40.14
C LYS A 4 15.79 22.72 -40.17
N ASN A 5 14.92 22.69 -39.16
CA ASN A 5 13.85 21.72 -39.01
C ASN A 5 14.27 20.24 -38.92
N LYS A 6 15.55 19.97 -38.62
CA LYS A 6 16.01 18.61 -38.39
C LYS A 6 15.59 18.14 -37.00
N GLN A 7 15.00 16.97 -36.94
CA GLN A 7 14.62 16.34 -35.69
C GLN A 7 15.83 16.02 -34.85
N LEU A 8 15.96 16.58 -33.66
CA LEU A 8 17.06 16.37 -32.71
C LEU A 8 16.79 15.27 -31.72
N ALA A 9 15.53 15.18 -31.25
CA ALA A 9 15.09 14.18 -30.29
C ALA A 9 13.60 13.86 -30.46
N VAL A 10 13.20 12.67 -30.05
CA VAL A 10 11.80 12.25 -29.93
C VAL A 10 11.60 11.69 -28.53
N THR A 11 10.57 12.18 -27.86
CA THR A 11 10.10 11.63 -26.60
C THR A 11 8.69 11.08 -26.79
N ALA A 12 8.46 9.85 -26.37
CA ALA A 12 7.18 9.20 -26.49
C ALA A 12 6.70 8.71 -25.11
N TYR A 13 5.45 8.98 -24.80
CA TYR A 13 4.80 8.51 -23.59
C TYR A 13 3.52 7.73 -23.96
N LYS A 14 3.27 6.63 -23.22
CA LYS A 14 1.96 6.00 -23.23
C LYS A 14 1.06 6.77 -22.28
N THR A 15 -0.14 7.09 -22.73
CA THR A 15 -1.14 7.77 -21.91
C THR A 15 -2.39 6.91 -21.80
N GLY A 16 -3.12 7.04 -20.70
CA GLY A 16 -4.39 6.35 -20.48
C GLY A 16 -5.43 7.30 -19.92
N PHE A 17 -6.68 7.03 -20.21
CA PHE A 17 -7.80 7.82 -19.73
C PHE A 17 -8.55 7.04 -18.66
N ARG A 18 -8.83 7.70 -17.54
CA ARG A 18 -9.68 7.19 -16.48
C ARG A 18 -10.30 8.35 -15.72
N LYS A 19 -11.40 8.10 -15.06
CA LYS A 19 -12.06 9.04 -14.17
C LYS A 19 -12.06 8.46 -12.76
N ILE A 20 -11.58 9.22 -11.79
CA ILE A 20 -11.62 8.88 -10.37
C ILE A 20 -12.58 9.86 -9.71
N GLU A 21 -13.55 9.35 -8.97
CA GLU A 21 -14.56 10.14 -8.29
C GLU A 21 -14.84 9.60 -6.91
N ILE A 22 -15.16 10.48 -5.98
CA ILE A 22 -15.79 10.11 -4.71
C ILE A 22 -17.23 10.61 -4.76
N LYS A 23 -18.18 9.69 -4.68
CA LYS A 23 -19.60 10.00 -4.73
C LYS A 23 -20.39 9.00 -3.88
N ASN A 24 -21.35 9.50 -3.12
CA ASN A 24 -22.21 8.67 -2.25
C ASN A 24 -21.39 7.80 -1.28
N ALA A 25 -20.38 8.37 -0.67
CA ALA A 25 -19.42 7.69 0.22
C ALA A 25 -18.64 6.54 -0.45
N GLN A 26 -18.47 6.55 -1.76
CA GLN A 26 -17.77 5.53 -2.53
C GLN A 26 -16.70 6.13 -3.45
N LEU A 27 -15.57 5.44 -3.54
CA LEU A 27 -14.57 5.63 -4.59
C LEU A 27 -15.04 4.93 -5.86
N LEU A 28 -15.12 5.68 -6.95
CA LEU A 28 -15.49 5.16 -8.26
C LEU A 28 -14.33 5.29 -9.24
N VAL A 29 -14.09 4.25 -10.01
CA VAL A 29 -13.21 4.28 -11.17
C VAL A 29 -14.06 4.12 -12.42
N ASN A 30 -14.03 5.11 -13.31
CA ASN A 30 -14.86 5.16 -14.53
C ASN A 30 -16.36 4.99 -14.23
N GLY A 31 -16.82 5.59 -13.14
CA GLY A 31 -18.23 5.54 -12.71
C GLY A 31 -18.65 4.25 -12.01
N VAL A 32 -17.75 3.30 -11.79
CA VAL A 32 -18.02 2.03 -11.12
C VAL A 32 -17.44 2.03 -9.71
N PRO A 33 -18.25 1.78 -8.65
CA PRO A 33 -17.73 1.58 -7.31
C PRO A 33 -16.68 0.47 -7.28
N THR A 34 -15.52 0.77 -6.70
CA THR A 34 -14.36 -0.12 -6.82
C THR A 34 -13.86 -0.53 -5.45
N TYR A 35 -13.88 -1.84 -5.17
CA TYR A 35 -13.21 -2.38 -4.00
C TYR A 35 -11.69 -2.35 -4.20
N ILE A 36 -10.98 -1.90 -3.18
CA ILE A 36 -9.52 -1.95 -3.10
C ILE A 36 -9.11 -3.27 -2.46
N LYS A 37 -8.77 -4.23 -3.28
CA LYS A 37 -8.19 -5.53 -2.91
C LYS A 37 -6.68 -5.39 -2.96
N GLY A 38 -6.14 -4.56 -2.07
CA GLY A 38 -4.80 -4.03 -2.16
C GLY A 38 -3.81 -4.70 -1.22
N VAL A 39 -2.55 -4.37 -1.45
CA VAL A 39 -1.42 -4.76 -0.62
C VAL A 39 -0.40 -3.62 -0.55
N ASN A 40 0.22 -3.44 0.61
CA ASN A 40 1.37 -2.57 0.79
C ASN A 40 2.60 -3.27 0.21
N ARG A 41 3.44 -2.54 -0.53
CA ARG A 41 4.63 -3.12 -1.15
C ARG A 41 5.87 -2.28 -0.87
N HIS A 42 6.84 -2.90 -0.20
CA HIS A 42 8.22 -2.43 -0.20
C HIS A 42 8.96 -2.88 -1.46
N GLU A 43 9.86 -2.03 -1.95
CA GLU A 43 10.86 -2.45 -2.93
C GLU A 43 11.92 -3.28 -2.23
N HIS A 44 11.77 -4.59 -2.27
CA HIS A 44 12.68 -5.53 -1.62
C HIS A 44 12.96 -6.75 -2.51
N ASN A 45 14.19 -7.25 -2.41
CA ASN A 45 14.58 -8.53 -2.96
C ASN A 45 15.59 -9.19 -2.01
N ASP A 46 15.46 -10.47 -1.78
CA ASP A 46 16.26 -11.21 -0.80
C ASP A 46 17.78 -11.20 -1.06
N SER A 47 18.19 -10.89 -2.27
CA SER A 47 19.59 -10.89 -2.69
C SER A 47 20.12 -9.50 -3.04
N LEU A 48 19.25 -8.58 -3.49
CA LEU A 48 19.62 -7.26 -4.01
C LEU A 48 19.15 -6.11 -3.10
N GLY A 49 18.44 -6.40 -2.00
CA GLY A 49 17.89 -5.38 -1.11
C GLY A 49 16.88 -4.50 -1.83
N HIS A 50 17.05 -3.18 -1.80
CA HIS A 50 16.16 -2.22 -2.48
C HIS A 50 16.36 -2.13 -4.00
N THR A 51 17.40 -2.78 -4.56
CA THR A 51 17.63 -2.73 -6.00
C THR A 51 16.56 -3.50 -6.74
N GLN A 52 15.89 -2.82 -7.65
CA GLN A 52 14.80 -3.38 -8.45
C GLN A 52 15.26 -3.68 -9.89
N THR A 53 14.86 -4.82 -10.40
CA THR A 53 15.01 -5.16 -11.81
C THR A 53 13.63 -5.35 -12.43
N ARG A 54 13.58 -5.30 -13.78
CA ARG A 54 12.33 -5.61 -14.50
C ARG A 54 11.77 -6.98 -14.12
N GLU A 55 12.63 -7.97 -13.93
CA GLU A 55 12.24 -9.34 -13.60
C GLU A 55 11.60 -9.41 -12.21
N ILE A 56 12.21 -8.76 -11.20
CA ILE A 56 11.67 -8.70 -9.83
C ILE A 56 10.27 -8.07 -9.88
N MET A 57 10.13 -6.88 -10.46
CA MET A 57 8.85 -6.18 -10.56
C MET A 57 7.78 -6.99 -11.31
N MET A 58 8.17 -7.71 -12.37
CA MET A 58 7.27 -8.58 -13.12
C MET A 58 6.80 -9.79 -12.30
N ASN A 59 7.68 -10.37 -11.50
CA ASN A 59 7.34 -11.48 -10.61
C ASN A 59 6.38 -11.02 -9.50
N ASP A 60 6.61 -9.86 -8.90
CA ASP A 60 5.69 -9.25 -7.93
C ASP A 60 4.30 -9.06 -8.55
N LEU A 61 4.22 -8.44 -9.72
CA LEU A 61 2.94 -8.20 -10.41
C LEU A 61 2.21 -9.50 -10.76
N LYS A 62 2.93 -10.56 -11.15
CA LYS A 62 2.32 -11.89 -11.38
C LYS A 62 1.69 -12.43 -10.10
N LEU A 63 2.41 -12.38 -8.98
CA LEU A 63 1.89 -12.83 -7.68
C LEU A 63 0.69 -11.99 -7.23
N ILE A 64 0.75 -10.67 -7.35
CA ILE A 64 -0.36 -9.76 -7.06
C ILE A 64 -1.62 -10.19 -7.85
N LYS A 65 -1.49 -10.39 -9.16
CA LYS A 65 -2.62 -10.84 -10.01
C LYS A 65 -3.10 -12.25 -9.64
N GLN A 66 -2.19 -13.19 -9.37
CA GLN A 66 -2.53 -14.57 -9.00
C GLN A 66 -3.26 -14.66 -7.66
N LEU A 67 -3.05 -13.67 -6.78
CA LEU A 67 -3.72 -13.55 -5.49
C LEU A 67 -5.02 -12.72 -5.56
N ASN A 68 -5.51 -12.41 -6.76
CA ASN A 68 -6.71 -11.62 -7.02
C ASN A 68 -6.64 -10.17 -6.48
N MET A 69 -5.45 -9.66 -6.24
CA MET A 69 -5.23 -8.28 -5.85
C MET A 69 -5.34 -7.33 -7.06
N ASN A 70 -5.84 -6.13 -6.84
CA ASN A 70 -6.01 -5.12 -7.88
C ASN A 70 -5.31 -3.79 -7.60
N ALA A 71 -4.72 -3.63 -6.41
CA ALA A 71 -4.12 -2.37 -6.01
C ALA A 71 -2.84 -2.55 -5.18
N VAL A 72 -1.94 -1.58 -5.26
CA VAL A 72 -0.73 -1.47 -4.45
C VAL A 72 -0.64 -0.07 -3.86
N ARG A 73 -0.32 0.03 -2.55
CA ARG A 73 0.20 1.24 -1.95
C ARG A 73 1.73 1.13 -1.91
N THR A 74 2.41 2.15 -2.41
CA THR A 74 3.87 2.17 -2.46
C THR A 74 4.44 2.59 -1.11
N SER A 75 4.39 1.68 -0.17
CA SER A 75 4.84 1.91 1.22
C SER A 75 6.38 1.91 1.33
N HIS A 76 7.03 2.92 1.85
CA HIS A 76 6.51 4.25 2.19
C HIS A 76 7.31 5.28 1.37
N TYR A 77 7.35 5.13 0.08
CA TYR A 77 8.12 5.94 -0.88
C TYR A 77 7.70 5.66 -2.32
N PRO A 78 7.87 6.63 -3.23
CA PRO A 78 7.63 6.40 -4.65
C PRO A 78 8.55 5.30 -5.19
N ASN A 79 7.96 4.30 -5.84
CA ASN A 79 8.69 3.14 -6.35
C ASN A 79 9.51 3.45 -7.62
N HIS A 80 10.25 2.47 -8.11
CA HIS A 80 11.04 2.57 -9.35
C HIS A 80 10.11 2.93 -10.54
N PRO A 81 10.48 3.92 -11.40
CA PRO A 81 9.59 4.42 -12.47
C PRO A 81 9.08 3.35 -13.44
N LEU A 82 9.83 2.26 -13.63
CA LEU A 82 9.37 1.14 -14.46
C LEU A 82 8.20 0.40 -13.83
N PHE A 83 8.08 0.38 -12.49
CA PHE A 83 6.98 -0.29 -11.81
C PHE A 83 5.63 0.30 -12.20
N TYR A 84 5.52 1.64 -12.25
CA TYR A 84 4.28 2.30 -12.70
C TYR A 84 3.93 1.98 -14.16
N LYS A 85 4.94 1.97 -15.06
CA LYS A 85 4.73 1.55 -16.47
C LYS A 85 4.20 0.13 -16.58
N LEU A 86 4.67 -0.75 -15.71
CA LEU A 86 4.18 -2.13 -15.65
C LEU A 86 2.78 -2.18 -15.05
N CYS A 87 2.49 -1.42 -14.00
CA CYS A 87 1.14 -1.31 -13.43
C CYS A 87 0.13 -0.75 -14.44
N ASP A 88 0.50 0.26 -15.24
CA ASP A 88 -0.31 0.75 -16.36
C ASP A 88 -0.67 -0.37 -17.35
N GLN A 89 0.29 -1.26 -17.65
CA GLN A 89 0.10 -2.35 -18.62
C GLN A 89 -0.72 -3.51 -18.04
N TYR A 90 -0.53 -3.82 -16.77
CA TYR A 90 -1.16 -4.97 -16.11
C TYR A 90 -2.47 -4.63 -15.40
N GLY A 91 -2.87 -3.35 -15.37
CA GLY A 91 -4.11 -2.91 -14.75
C GLY A 91 -4.09 -3.09 -13.24
N ILE A 92 -3.04 -2.64 -12.57
CA ILE A 92 -2.94 -2.55 -11.12
C ILE A 92 -3.07 -1.09 -10.71
N TYR A 93 -4.04 -0.78 -9.85
CA TYR A 93 -4.19 0.54 -9.28
C TYR A 93 -3.07 0.85 -8.30
N ILE A 94 -2.64 2.10 -8.27
CA ILE A 94 -1.59 2.57 -7.36
C ILE A 94 -2.13 3.72 -6.50
N VAL A 95 -1.87 3.62 -5.20
CA VAL A 95 -1.79 4.77 -4.30
C VAL A 95 -0.32 5.05 -4.10
N ASP A 96 0.15 6.14 -4.68
CA ASP A 96 1.56 6.53 -4.65
C ASP A 96 1.84 7.38 -3.43
N GLU A 97 2.87 7.01 -2.64
CA GLU A 97 3.13 7.61 -1.35
C GLU A 97 4.43 8.40 -1.34
N ALA A 98 4.35 9.61 -0.78
CA ALA A 98 5.51 10.45 -0.59
C ALA A 98 6.48 9.83 0.43
N ASN A 99 7.77 9.97 0.15
CA ASN A 99 8.83 9.51 1.03
C ASN A 99 8.90 10.39 2.29
N ILE A 100 7.90 10.25 3.16
CA ILE A 100 7.79 10.93 4.46
C ILE A 100 7.33 9.91 5.48
N GLU A 101 8.24 9.54 6.36
CA GLU A 101 8.05 8.59 7.45
C GLU A 101 8.84 9.05 8.66
N THR A 102 8.19 9.22 9.82
CA THR A 102 8.86 9.65 11.05
C THR A 102 8.46 8.82 12.28
N HIS A 103 7.91 7.61 12.09
CA HIS A 103 7.52 6.71 13.17
C HIS A 103 8.68 6.42 14.15
N GLY A 104 9.91 6.35 13.67
CA GLY A 104 11.10 6.18 14.51
C GLY A 104 11.35 7.30 15.53
N MET A 105 10.68 8.45 15.42
CA MET A 105 10.71 9.52 16.44
C MET A 105 9.72 9.29 17.58
N GLY A 106 8.91 8.25 17.52
CA GLY A 106 7.89 7.86 18.47
C GLY A 106 6.53 7.70 17.81
N SER A 107 5.75 6.70 18.23
CA SER A 107 4.37 6.55 17.79
C SER A 107 3.54 7.67 18.41
N VAL A 108 2.84 8.41 17.56
CA VAL A 108 1.81 9.33 18.02
C VAL A 108 0.64 8.49 18.53
N PRO A 109 0.26 8.57 19.81
CA PRO A 109 -1.08 8.20 20.17
C PRO A 109 -1.97 9.18 19.42
N TYR A 110 -2.87 8.69 18.64
CA TYR A 110 -3.70 9.32 17.63
C TYR A 110 -4.41 10.64 17.99
N PHE A 111 -4.11 11.31 19.07
CA PHE A 111 -4.81 12.52 19.52
C PHE A 111 -3.99 13.47 20.39
N LYS A 112 -2.66 13.33 20.46
CA LYS A 112 -1.86 14.27 21.24
C LYS A 112 -0.62 14.66 20.46
N ASP A 113 -0.52 15.89 20.05
CA ASP A 113 0.66 16.58 19.48
C ASP A 113 1.85 16.66 20.48
N THR A 114 2.12 15.58 21.20
CA THR A 114 3.20 15.55 22.20
C THR A 114 4.47 14.96 21.63
N VAL A 115 4.42 14.35 20.45
CA VAL A 115 5.59 13.78 19.79
C VAL A 115 6.19 14.82 18.85
N PRO A 116 7.50 15.10 18.91
CA PRO A 116 8.14 16.12 18.10
C PRO A 116 8.38 15.66 16.65
N HIS A 117 7.34 15.21 15.94
CA HIS A 117 7.46 14.88 14.54
C HIS A 117 7.93 16.08 13.72
N LEU A 118 8.67 15.79 12.64
CA LEU A 118 9.23 16.82 11.75
C LEU A 118 8.15 17.66 11.09
N ALA A 119 6.95 17.12 10.91
CA ALA A 119 5.81 17.82 10.35
C ALA A 119 5.35 19.05 11.16
N TYR A 120 5.67 19.11 12.46
CA TYR A 120 5.36 20.25 13.34
C TYR A 120 6.50 21.27 13.43
N ARG A 121 7.60 21.07 12.69
CA ARG A 121 8.79 21.90 12.74
C ARG A 121 8.92 22.75 11.49
N PRO A 122 8.87 24.08 11.60
CA PRO A 122 8.92 24.98 10.44
C PRO A 122 10.16 24.79 9.56
N GLU A 123 11.30 24.44 10.16
CA GLU A 123 12.55 24.20 9.42
C GLU A 123 12.50 23.00 8.48
N TRP A 124 11.55 22.08 8.68
CA TRP A 124 11.35 20.90 7.83
C TRP A 124 10.22 21.07 6.80
N TYR A 125 9.49 22.18 6.84
CA TYR A 125 8.36 22.43 5.96
C TYR A 125 8.73 22.28 4.47
N ALA A 126 9.80 22.95 4.03
CA ALA A 126 10.25 22.90 2.64
C ALA A 126 10.64 21.49 2.19
N ALA A 127 11.22 20.67 3.10
CA ALA A 127 11.59 19.30 2.78
C ALA A 127 10.38 18.39 2.58
N HIS A 128 9.27 18.60 3.30
CA HIS A 128 8.01 17.88 3.09
C HIS A 128 7.39 18.26 1.74
N VAL A 129 7.28 19.57 1.47
CA VAL A 129 6.77 20.10 0.19
C VAL A 129 7.56 19.54 -1.00
N ASP A 130 8.90 19.55 -0.92
CA ASP A 130 9.76 19.05 -2.00
C ASP A 130 9.50 17.58 -2.29
N ARG A 131 9.38 16.72 -1.27
CA ARG A 131 9.13 15.29 -1.42
C ARG A 131 7.78 15.00 -2.08
N ILE A 132 6.71 15.64 -1.62
CA ILE A 132 5.38 15.48 -2.19
C ILE A 132 5.35 16.00 -3.64
N THR A 133 5.92 17.18 -3.88
CA THR A 133 5.99 17.77 -5.21
C THR A 133 6.74 16.88 -6.20
N ARG A 134 7.92 16.38 -5.84
CA ARG A 134 8.72 15.49 -6.71
C ARG A 134 8.01 14.19 -7.05
N MET A 135 7.32 13.57 -6.09
CA MET A 135 6.51 12.41 -6.36
C MET A 135 5.47 12.71 -7.45
N VAL A 136 4.65 13.73 -7.21
CA VAL A 136 3.56 14.08 -8.13
C VAL A 136 4.09 14.49 -9.50
N GLU A 137 5.12 15.34 -9.57
CA GLU A 137 5.71 15.77 -10.85
C GLU A 137 6.31 14.62 -11.65
N ARG A 138 6.93 13.66 -10.99
CA ARG A 138 7.52 12.49 -11.64
C ARG A 138 6.46 11.55 -12.19
N ASP A 139 5.38 11.32 -11.43
CA ASP A 139 4.51 10.15 -11.65
C ASP A 139 3.10 10.51 -12.15
N LYS A 140 2.72 11.78 -12.20
CA LYS A 140 1.37 12.25 -12.59
C LYS A 140 0.85 11.75 -13.94
N ASN A 141 1.74 11.34 -14.85
CA ASN A 141 1.36 10.85 -16.18
C ASN A 141 0.98 9.36 -16.20
N HIS A 142 1.07 8.66 -15.07
CA HIS A 142 0.71 7.25 -14.97
C HIS A 142 -0.79 7.07 -14.66
N PRO A 143 -1.58 6.48 -15.57
CA PRO A 143 -3.01 6.26 -15.34
C PRO A 143 -3.30 5.24 -14.23
N CYS A 144 -2.38 4.35 -13.91
CA CYS A 144 -2.53 3.41 -12.79
C CYS A 144 -2.62 4.12 -11.43
N ILE A 145 -2.03 5.30 -11.28
CA ILE A 145 -2.08 6.06 -10.03
C ILE A 145 -3.48 6.67 -9.90
N ILE A 146 -4.24 6.18 -8.92
CA ILE A 146 -5.60 6.63 -8.62
C ILE A 146 -5.68 7.58 -7.44
N GLY A 147 -4.65 7.60 -6.59
CA GLY A 147 -4.58 8.45 -5.41
C GLY A 147 -3.15 8.80 -5.03
N TRP A 148 -2.99 9.93 -4.36
CA TRP A 148 -1.74 10.39 -3.75
C TRP A 148 -1.83 10.21 -2.24
N SER A 149 -0.77 9.67 -1.62
CA SER A 149 -0.62 9.57 -0.18
C SER A 149 0.46 10.54 0.29
N LEU A 150 0.13 11.39 1.28
CA LEU A 150 1.02 12.48 1.69
C LEU A 150 2.20 12.01 2.56
N GLY A 151 2.11 10.82 3.13
CA GLY A 151 3.15 10.23 3.97
C GLY A 151 2.59 9.19 4.92
N ASN A 152 3.46 8.66 5.78
CA ASN A 152 3.16 7.61 6.73
C ASN A 152 3.66 7.95 8.14
N GLU A 153 2.83 7.72 9.17
CA GLU A 153 3.17 7.80 10.60
C GLU A 153 4.05 9.01 10.99
N CYS A 154 3.73 10.19 10.47
CA CYS A 154 4.58 11.37 10.54
C CYS A 154 3.93 12.59 11.20
N GLY A 155 2.75 12.43 11.83
CA GLY A 155 1.98 13.51 12.43
C GLY A 155 1.24 14.36 11.40
N ASN A 156 0.20 15.09 11.84
CA ASN A 156 -0.63 15.94 10.95
C ASN A 156 -0.30 17.43 11.16
N GLY A 157 0.95 17.81 10.85
CA GLY A 157 1.40 19.20 10.92
C GLY A 157 0.80 20.08 9.80
N ILE A 158 0.94 21.40 9.94
CA ILE A 158 0.38 22.39 9.01
C ILE A 158 0.78 22.15 7.55
N VAL A 159 1.96 21.61 7.31
CA VAL A 159 2.46 21.30 5.97
C VAL A 159 1.53 20.35 5.21
N PHE A 160 0.93 19.39 5.88
CA PHE A 160 0.01 18.44 5.24
C PHE A 160 -1.35 19.06 4.92
N HIS A 161 -1.79 20.04 5.71
CA HIS A 161 -2.99 20.82 5.41
C HIS A 161 -2.79 21.70 4.16
N ASP A 162 -1.64 22.33 4.05
CA ASP A 162 -1.30 23.18 2.91
C ASP A 162 -1.07 22.34 1.64
N GLU A 163 -0.35 21.23 1.76
CA GLU A 163 -0.10 20.31 0.64
C GLU A 163 -1.39 19.65 0.13
N TYR A 164 -2.32 19.30 1.01
CA TYR A 164 -3.63 18.80 0.59
C TYR A 164 -4.35 19.85 -0.30
N LYS A 165 -4.44 21.11 0.13
CA LYS A 165 -5.06 22.20 -0.67
C LYS A 165 -4.36 22.35 -2.00
N ARG A 166 -3.02 22.48 -1.97
CA ARG A 166 -2.19 22.67 -3.17
C ARG A 166 -2.39 21.53 -4.17
N LEU A 167 -2.39 20.28 -3.71
CA LEU A 167 -2.57 19.15 -4.60
C LEU A 167 -4.00 19.03 -5.14
N LYS A 168 -5.02 19.37 -4.36
CA LYS A 168 -6.42 19.41 -4.85
C LYS A 168 -6.59 20.42 -5.99
N GLU A 169 -5.88 21.53 -5.95
CA GLU A 169 -5.86 22.53 -7.02
C GLU A 169 -5.02 22.08 -8.21
N TYR A 170 -3.87 21.46 -7.94
CA TYR A 170 -2.91 21.05 -8.97
C TYR A 170 -3.36 19.79 -9.74
N ASP A 171 -3.82 18.77 -9.04
CA ASP A 171 -4.31 17.50 -9.63
C ASP A 171 -5.67 17.09 -9.06
N PRO A 172 -6.77 17.71 -9.54
CA PRO A 172 -8.11 17.34 -9.11
C PRO A 172 -8.58 15.97 -9.64
N SER A 173 -7.76 15.30 -10.45
CA SER A 173 -8.11 14.03 -11.11
C SER A 173 -7.89 12.80 -10.25
N ARG A 174 -7.32 12.96 -9.05
CA ARG A 174 -7.02 11.89 -8.10
C ARG A 174 -7.50 12.26 -6.70
N PHE A 175 -7.82 11.24 -5.90
CA PHE A 175 -8.04 11.48 -4.49
C PHE A 175 -6.70 11.65 -3.75
N ILE A 176 -6.77 12.28 -2.60
CA ILE A 176 -5.64 12.42 -1.67
C ILE A 176 -6.01 11.65 -0.42
N GLN A 177 -5.15 10.75 0.01
CA GLN A 177 -5.21 10.12 1.32
C GLN A 177 -4.11 10.61 2.24
N PHE A 178 -4.42 10.69 3.51
CA PHE A 178 -3.44 10.90 4.56
C PHE A 178 -3.93 10.25 5.86
N GLU A 179 -3.25 9.22 6.30
CA GLU A 179 -3.71 8.39 7.43
C GLU A 179 -3.69 9.16 8.76
N GLN A 180 -2.71 10.07 8.94
CA GLN A 180 -2.64 10.92 10.14
C GLN A 180 -3.70 12.02 10.19
N ALA A 181 -4.42 12.26 9.09
CA ALA A 181 -5.58 13.15 9.10
C ALA A 181 -6.83 12.49 9.70
N TRP A 182 -6.88 11.15 9.78
CA TRP A 182 -8.05 10.43 10.29
C TRP A 182 -9.35 10.84 9.62
N GLU A 183 -10.18 11.56 10.33
CA GLU A 183 -11.42 12.16 9.86
C GLU A 183 -11.33 13.69 9.71
N ASP A 184 -10.16 14.26 9.81
CA ASP A 184 -9.96 15.69 9.52
C ASP A 184 -10.18 15.97 8.03
N TRP A 185 -10.26 17.26 7.66
CA TRP A 185 -10.65 17.69 6.32
C TRP A 185 -9.56 17.48 5.25
N ASN A 186 -8.29 17.31 5.66
CA ASN A 186 -7.16 17.16 4.75
C ASN A 186 -6.89 15.72 4.27
N THR A 187 -7.97 14.97 4.06
CA THR A 187 -7.98 13.67 3.39
C THR A 187 -9.33 13.46 2.71
N ASP A 188 -9.32 12.93 1.49
CA ASP A 188 -10.55 12.64 0.74
C ASP A 188 -11.23 11.34 1.18
N ILE A 189 -10.47 10.42 1.75
CA ILE A 189 -10.94 9.13 2.24
C ILE A 189 -10.55 8.95 3.70
N VAL A 190 -11.31 8.13 4.43
CA VAL A 190 -10.92 7.70 5.77
C VAL A 190 -10.05 6.45 5.62
N CYS A 191 -8.77 6.58 5.95
CA CYS A 191 -7.76 5.55 5.66
C CYS A 191 -6.98 5.11 6.90
N PRO A 192 -7.64 4.52 7.93
CA PRO A 192 -6.97 4.16 9.17
C PRO A 192 -6.04 2.95 8.99
N MET A 193 -5.14 2.79 9.96
CA MET A 193 -4.37 1.58 10.17
C MET A 193 -5.06 0.67 11.19
N TYR A 194 -5.13 -0.62 10.88
CA TYR A 194 -5.55 -1.71 11.77
C TYR A 194 -6.79 -1.42 12.61
N PRO A 195 -7.89 -0.86 12.04
CA PRO A 195 -9.12 -0.66 12.81
C PRO A 195 -9.69 -2.01 13.22
N ASN A 196 -10.16 -2.11 14.46
CA ASN A 196 -10.83 -3.32 14.89
C ASN A 196 -12.24 -3.43 14.28
N MET A 197 -12.82 -4.62 14.32
CA MET A 197 -14.13 -4.92 13.72
C MET A 197 -15.24 -4.00 14.22
N TRP A 198 -15.19 -3.58 15.50
CA TRP A 198 -16.18 -2.67 16.06
C TRP A 198 -16.13 -1.30 15.36
N LYS A 199 -14.94 -0.71 15.19
CA LYS A 199 -14.78 0.59 14.49
C LYS A 199 -15.24 0.52 13.05
N ILE A 200 -14.92 -0.58 12.35
CA ILE A 200 -15.33 -0.79 10.96
C ILE A 200 -16.86 -0.86 10.86
N THR A 201 -17.49 -1.64 11.74
CA THR A 201 -18.96 -1.78 11.78
C THR A 201 -19.65 -0.47 12.19
N GLU A 202 -19.06 0.29 13.10
CA GLU A 202 -19.55 1.62 13.49
C GLU A 202 -19.49 2.57 12.29
N TYR A 203 -18.36 2.60 11.57
CA TYR A 203 -18.24 3.45 10.39
C TYR A 203 -19.24 3.06 9.29
N ALA A 204 -19.45 1.78 9.06
CA ALA A 204 -20.43 1.28 8.11
C ALA A 204 -21.83 1.86 8.32
N LYS A 205 -22.21 2.02 9.59
CA LYS A 205 -23.54 2.51 10.02
C LYS A 205 -23.61 4.03 10.22
N SER A 206 -22.50 4.74 10.11
CA SER A 206 -22.38 6.14 10.53
C SER A 206 -23.08 7.15 9.60
N GLY A 207 -23.39 6.78 8.35
CA GLY A 207 -23.91 7.71 7.33
C GLY A 207 -22.88 8.74 6.85
N LYS A 208 -21.60 8.59 7.21
CA LYS A 208 -20.52 9.49 6.76
C LYS A 208 -20.33 9.43 5.26
N GLN A 209 -19.91 10.56 4.67
CA GLN A 209 -19.89 10.75 3.21
C GLN A 209 -18.54 10.48 2.55
N ARG A 210 -17.54 10.06 3.31
CA ARG A 210 -16.24 9.64 2.75
C ARG A 210 -16.14 8.13 2.69
N PRO A 211 -15.51 7.55 1.65
CA PRO A 211 -15.24 6.11 1.62
C PRO A 211 -14.21 5.73 2.70
N PHE A 212 -14.37 4.54 3.26
CA PHE A 212 -13.43 3.96 4.22
C PHE A 212 -12.57 2.91 3.51
N ILE A 213 -11.29 3.22 3.38
CA ILE A 213 -10.31 2.39 2.67
C ILE A 213 -9.06 2.33 3.55
N MET A 214 -8.82 1.21 4.21
CA MET A 214 -7.72 1.06 5.15
C MET A 214 -6.36 1.17 4.44
N CYS A 215 -5.50 2.08 4.88
CA CYS A 215 -4.14 2.14 4.32
C CYS A 215 -3.28 0.97 4.78
N GLU A 216 -3.56 0.41 5.96
CA GLU A 216 -2.95 -0.82 6.46
C GLU A 216 -3.96 -1.64 7.26
N TYR A 217 -4.02 -2.95 6.98
CA TYR A 217 -4.84 -3.88 7.75
C TYR A 217 -4.32 -5.31 7.60
N ALA A 218 -4.89 -6.22 8.39
CA ALA A 218 -4.61 -7.66 8.31
C ALA A 218 -3.12 -7.96 8.30
N HIS A 219 -2.39 -7.38 9.28
CA HIS A 219 -0.95 -7.56 9.46
C HIS A 219 -0.55 -9.04 9.42
N ALA A 220 0.25 -9.43 8.43
CA ALA A 220 0.49 -10.85 8.13
C ALA A 220 1.69 -11.46 8.87
N GLN A 221 2.18 -10.81 9.90
CA GLN A 221 3.30 -11.30 10.71
C GLN A 221 2.98 -12.67 11.34
N GLY A 222 3.82 -13.64 11.09
CA GLY A 222 3.65 -14.99 11.61
C GLY A 222 2.34 -15.61 11.13
N ASN A 223 1.38 -15.81 12.04
CA ASN A 223 0.06 -16.39 11.76
C ASN A 223 -1.08 -15.43 12.19
N SER A 224 -0.89 -14.14 12.05
CA SER A 224 -1.75 -13.09 12.61
C SER A 224 -2.86 -12.57 11.68
N ASN A 225 -2.98 -13.08 10.47
CA ASN A 225 -3.95 -12.65 9.46
C ASN A 225 -5.33 -13.34 9.62
N GLY A 226 -5.78 -13.55 10.87
CA GLY A 226 -7.05 -14.22 11.16
C GLY A 226 -8.28 -13.35 10.90
N ASN A 227 -9.48 -13.99 10.79
CA ASN A 227 -10.78 -13.35 10.57
C ASN A 227 -10.87 -12.52 9.27
N PHE A 228 -10.02 -12.80 8.30
CA PHE A 228 -9.97 -12.04 7.05
C PHE A 228 -11.28 -12.12 6.26
N LYS A 229 -11.87 -13.31 6.22
CA LYS A 229 -13.18 -13.50 5.58
C LYS A 229 -14.28 -12.70 6.29
N ASP A 230 -14.37 -12.77 7.61
CA ASP A 230 -15.42 -12.07 8.37
C ASP A 230 -15.34 -10.56 8.19
N LEU A 231 -14.13 -10.01 8.11
CA LEU A 231 -13.89 -8.62 7.79
C LEU A 231 -14.42 -8.26 6.39
N TRP A 232 -14.15 -9.10 5.40
CA TRP A 232 -14.60 -8.85 4.03
C TRP A 232 -16.08 -9.07 3.83
N ASP A 233 -16.73 -9.93 4.62
CA ASP A 233 -18.18 -10.04 4.63
C ASP A 233 -18.81 -8.70 5.04
N VAL A 234 -18.29 -8.04 6.09
CA VAL A 234 -18.75 -6.70 6.50
C VAL A 234 -18.47 -5.64 5.44
N ILE A 235 -17.30 -5.71 4.76
CA ILE A 235 -16.96 -4.78 3.68
C ILE A 235 -17.91 -4.94 2.49
N TYR A 236 -18.21 -6.16 2.08
CA TYR A 236 -19.13 -6.41 0.96
C TYR A 236 -20.57 -6.00 1.26
N ASP A 237 -20.99 -6.07 2.52
CA ASP A 237 -22.34 -5.69 2.95
C ASP A 237 -22.53 -4.17 3.15
N SER A 238 -21.45 -3.38 3.04
CA SER A 238 -21.47 -1.96 3.40
C SER A 238 -20.88 -1.09 2.28
N PRO A 239 -21.69 -0.31 1.55
CA PRO A 239 -21.26 0.43 0.36
C PRO A 239 -20.12 1.44 0.60
N ASN A 240 -20.05 2.02 1.82
CA ASN A 240 -19.02 2.99 2.20
C ASN A 240 -17.71 2.35 2.70
N LEU A 241 -17.64 1.02 2.80
CA LEU A 241 -16.43 0.26 3.07
C LEU A 241 -15.91 -0.31 1.75
N GLN A 242 -14.67 0.00 1.38
CA GLN A 242 -14.15 -0.43 0.10
C GLN A 242 -12.80 -1.17 0.18
N GLY A 243 -12.52 -1.80 1.31
CA GLY A 243 -11.32 -2.63 1.50
C GLY A 243 -10.12 -1.84 1.97
N GLY A 244 -8.96 -2.10 1.38
CA GLY A 244 -7.71 -1.47 1.79
C GLY A 244 -6.47 -2.24 1.34
N PHE A 245 -5.33 -1.94 1.98
CA PHE A 245 -4.03 -2.49 1.64
C PHE A 245 -3.50 -3.36 2.79
N ILE A 246 -3.34 -4.65 2.55
CA ILE A 246 -2.80 -5.60 3.55
C ILE A 246 -1.35 -5.22 3.88
N TRP A 247 -0.98 -5.28 5.14
CA TRP A 247 0.41 -5.19 5.58
C TRP A 247 1.00 -6.60 5.76
N ASP A 248 1.98 -7.08 4.93
CA ASP A 248 2.36 -6.45 3.69
C ASP A 248 2.53 -7.52 2.58
N PHE A 249 3.16 -7.18 1.47
CA PHE A 249 3.26 -8.06 0.31
C PHE A 249 4.28 -9.17 0.51
N MET A 250 5.54 -8.83 0.85
CA MET A 250 6.64 -9.78 0.89
C MET A 250 7.57 -9.51 2.07
N ASP A 251 7.95 -10.58 2.76
CA ASP A 251 8.93 -10.51 3.85
C ASP A 251 10.24 -9.83 3.40
N GLN A 252 10.76 -8.91 4.22
CA GLN A 252 12.02 -8.21 3.96
C GLN A 252 13.23 -8.97 4.55
N GLY A 253 13.38 -10.23 4.16
CA GLY A 253 14.51 -11.07 4.57
C GLY A 253 15.64 -11.13 3.54
N PHE A 254 16.87 -11.34 4.00
CA PHE A 254 18.04 -11.49 3.13
C PHE A 254 18.52 -12.93 3.05
N LYS A 255 18.81 -13.37 1.84
CA LYS A 255 19.30 -14.71 1.55
C LYS A 255 20.75 -14.85 1.99
N MET A 256 21.00 -15.78 2.87
CA MET A 256 22.30 -16.05 3.46
C MET A 256 22.71 -17.49 3.22
N LYS A 257 24.02 -17.75 3.34
CA LYS A 257 24.57 -19.12 3.34
C LYS A 257 25.22 -19.42 4.69
N THR A 258 24.98 -20.60 5.20
CA THR A 258 25.72 -21.11 6.36
C THR A 258 27.21 -21.22 6.02
N LYS A 259 28.09 -21.03 7.03
CA LYS A 259 29.56 -21.16 6.84
C LYS A 259 29.96 -22.55 6.31
N PRO A 260 31.14 -22.73 5.74
CA PRO A 260 31.44 -23.58 4.59
C PRO A 260 31.26 -25.10 4.74
N ARG A 261 30.74 -25.63 5.84
CA ARG A 261 30.64 -27.10 6.01
C ARG A 261 29.42 -27.76 5.39
N ASP A 262 28.29 -27.01 5.22
CA ASP A 262 27.06 -27.59 4.68
C ASP A 262 26.39 -26.73 3.59
N GLY A 263 26.81 -25.47 3.37
CA GLY A 263 26.35 -24.60 2.29
C GLY A 263 24.85 -24.33 2.25
N ARG A 264 24.11 -24.63 3.33
CA ARG A 264 22.66 -24.45 3.36
C ARG A 264 22.28 -22.98 3.20
N THR A 265 21.23 -22.72 2.44
CA THR A 265 20.61 -21.40 2.29
C THR A 265 19.57 -21.22 3.39
N TYR A 266 19.59 -20.03 4.01
CA TYR A 266 18.55 -19.58 4.95
C TYR A 266 18.25 -18.10 4.70
N TRP A 267 17.13 -17.60 5.20
CA TRP A 267 16.78 -16.19 5.15
C TRP A 267 16.94 -15.60 6.54
N MET A 268 17.64 -14.48 6.60
CA MET A 268 17.88 -13.73 7.82
C MET A 268 16.99 -12.48 7.84
N TYR A 269 16.32 -12.29 8.94
CA TYR A 269 15.42 -11.19 9.19
C TYR A 269 15.99 -10.31 10.30
N ASN A 270 15.85 -9.03 10.17
CA ASN A 270 16.08 -7.96 11.14
C ASN A 270 17.19 -8.20 12.17
N GLY A 271 17.00 -8.01 13.44
CA GLY A 271 17.98 -7.95 14.54
C GLY A 271 19.20 -8.90 14.53
N LYS A 272 19.26 -9.85 13.59
CA LYS A 272 20.42 -10.74 13.42
C LYS A 272 21.32 -10.34 12.25
N MET A 273 21.03 -9.25 11.56
CA MET A 273 21.85 -8.75 10.45
C MET A 273 23.08 -7.95 10.88
N GLY A 274 23.61 -8.23 12.05
CA GLY A 274 24.81 -7.58 12.62
C GLY A 274 24.46 -6.50 13.64
N SER A 275 25.39 -6.15 14.42
CA SER A 275 25.61 -5.24 15.55
C SER A 275 24.54 -4.19 15.98
N TYR A 276 23.29 -4.38 15.73
CA TYR A 276 22.24 -3.53 16.35
C TYR A 276 21.85 -4.07 17.72
N LYS A 277 22.75 -3.98 18.68
CA LYS A 277 22.52 -4.36 20.10
C LYS A 277 21.25 -3.75 20.70
N TRP A 278 20.86 -2.57 20.25
CA TRP A 278 19.65 -1.88 20.73
C TRP A 278 18.34 -2.58 20.30
N LEU A 279 18.35 -3.41 19.26
CA LEU A 279 17.20 -4.22 18.86
C LEU A 279 17.11 -5.53 19.66
N GLU A 280 18.26 -6.04 20.17
CA GLU A 280 18.30 -7.25 20.99
C GLU A 280 17.74 -7.03 22.40
N ASP A 281 17.80 -5.80 22.92
CA ASP A 281 17.37 -5.44 24.27
C ASP A 281 15.84 -5.21 24.38
N LYS A 282 15.11 -5.08 23.27
CA LYS A 282 13.66 -4.98 23.27
C LYS A 282 13.01 -6.36 23.17
N LYS A 283 12.63 -6.90 24.31
CA LYS A 283 11.89 -8.18 24.41
C LYS A 283 10.65 -8.14 23.51
N GLY A 284 10.66 -8.91 22.43
CA GLY A 284 9.50 -9.23 21.61
C GLY A 284 9.43 -8.62 20.22
N GLU A 285 10.33 -7.70 19.83
CA GLU A 285 10.32 -7.08 18.49
C GLU A 285 11.26 -7.75 17.47
N LEU A 286 11.67 -9.00 17.72
CA LEU A 286 12.66 -9.72 16.91
C LEU A 286 12.16 -10.19 15.54
N ASN A 287 10.91 -9.95 15.18
CA ASN A 287 10.29 -10.46 13.97
C ASN A 287 9.82 -9.38 12.99
N THR A 288 10.29 -8.16 13.10
CA THR A 288 10.02 -7.12 12.11
C THR A 288 10.62 -7.53 10.75
N GLY A 289 9.86 -7.33 9.67
CA GLY A 289 10.25 -7.75 8.33
C GLY A 289 9.77 -9.15 7.92
N THR A 290 8.98 -9.84 8.76
CA THR A 290 8.29 -11.10 8.43
C THR A 290 6.79 -10.90 8.20
N ASP A 291 6.40 -9.74 7.76
CA ASP A 291 5.02 -9.25 7.70
C ASP A 291 4.33 -9.58 6.38
N GLY A 292 5.08 -10.15 5.43
CA GLY A 292 4.59 -10.44 4.09
C GLY A 292 3.59 -11.60 4.01
N LEU A 293 2.65 -11.50 3.06
CA LEU A 293 1.87 -12.63 2.58
C LEU A 293 2.74 -13.65 1.82
N ILE A 294 3.85 -13.18 1.30
CA ILE A 294 4.85 -13.94 0.54
C ILE A 294 6.13 -13.98 1.37
N SER A 295 6.72 -15.16 1.50
CA SER A 295 8.03 -15.29 2.15
C SER A 295 9.12 -14.60 1.32
N ALA A 296 10.25 -14.22 1.94
CA ALA A 296 11.35 -13.55 1.27
C ALA A 296 11.91 -14.28 0.04
N ASN A 297 11.68 -15.60 -0.07
CA ASN A 297 12.06 -16.42 -1.22
C ASN A 297 10.99 -16.47 -2.34
N GLY A 298 9.93 -15.66 -2.23
CA GLY A 298 8.87 -15.59 -3.22
C GLY A 298 7.79 -16.68 -3.11
N ILE A 299 7.77 -17.47 -2.02
CA ILE A 299 6.77 -18.52 -1.80
C ILE A 299 5.57 -17.93 -1.04
N PRO A 300 4.32 -18.04 -1.55
CA PRO A 300 3.13 -17.63 -0.83
C PRO A 300 2.98 -18.40 0.50
N LYS A 301 2.72 -17.66 1.58
CA LYS A 301 2.38 -18.22 2.88
C LYS A 301 0.92 -18.71 2.91
N PRO A 302 0.51 -19.53 3.88
CA PRO A 302 -0.87 -20.04 3.98
C PRO A 302 -1.94 -18.93 3.92
N GLN A 303 -1.73 -17.80 4.60
CA GLN A 303 -2.66 -16.67 4.60
C GLN A 303 -2.83 -16.02 3.22
N ALA A 304 -1.86 -16.12 2.32
CA ALA A 304 -2.00 -15.63 0.95
C ALA A 304 -3.09 -16.39 0.17
N TYR A 305 -3.28 -17.66 0.47
CA TYR A 305 -4.32 -18.47 -0.18
C TYR A 305 -5.71 -18.13 0.36
N GLU A 306 -5.84 -17.78 1.65
CA GLU A 306 -7.10 -17.25 2.21
C GLU A 306 -7.44 -15.91 1.55
N VAL A 307 -6.47 -14.99 1.48
CA VAL A 307 -6.64 -13.70 0.79
C VAL A 307 -7.08 -13.92 -0.65
N LYS A 308 -6.42 -14.82 -1.39
CA LYS A 308 -6.82 -15.18 -2.76
C LYS A 308 -8.26 -15.64 -2.85
N LYS A 309 -8.72 -16.47 -1.90
CA LYS A 309 -10.09 -16.99 -1.87
C LYS A 309 -11.10 -15.89 -1.59
N VAL A 310 -10.83 -15.04 -0.60
CA VAL A 310 -11.72 -13.94 -0.23
C VAL A 310 -11.79 -12.87 -1.31
N TYR A 311 -10.67 -12.60 -1.99
CA TYR A 311 -10.57 -11.60 -3.05
C TYR A 311 -11.12 -12.06 -4.42
N GLN A 312 -11.51 -13.32 -4.56
CA GLN A 312 -12.01 -13.83 -5.84
C GLN A 312 -13.23 -13.02 -6.33
N TYR A 313 -13.31 -12.79 -7.64
CA TYR A 313 -14.38 -12.01 -8.27
C TYR A 313 -15.63 -12.84 -8.54
N ILE A 314 -15.48 -14.16 -8.66
CA ILE A 314 -16.58 -15.09 -8.94
C ILE A 314 -16.79 -15.94 -7.69
N GLN A 315 -17.98 -15.87 -7.11
CA GLN A 315 -18.38 -16.65 -5.94
C GLN A 315 -19.23 -17.82 -6.38
N PHE A 316 -19.01 -18.99 -5.75
CA PHE A 316 -19.84 -20.18 -5.94
C PHE A 316 -20.60 -20.44 -4.64
N ASN A 317 -21.93 -20.38 -4.72
CA ASN A 317 -22.82 -20.71 -3.61
C ASN A 317 -23.63 -21.96 -3.98
N ALA A 318 -23.37 -23.09 -3.33
CA ALA A 318 -24.20 -24.27 -3.46
C ALA A 318 -25.43 -24.14 -2.57
N LYS A 319 -26.63 -24.16 -3.17
CA LYS A 319 -27.90 -24.18 -2.44
C LYS A 319 -28.26 -25.58 -1.91
N ASP A 320 -27.74 -26.62 -2.55
CA ASP A 320 -27.94 -28.01 -2.19
C ASP A 320 -26.58 -28.73 -2.22
N LEU A 321 -26.18 -29.26 -1.08
CA LEU A 321 -24.95 -30.04 -0.92
C LEU A 321 -25.21 -31.56 -1.01
N SER A 322 -26.45 -31.97 -1.31
CA SER A 322 -26.80 -33.38 -1.46
C SER A 322 -26.24 -34.03 -2.75
N LEU A 323 -25.85 -33.19 -3.72
CA LEU A 323 -25.16 -33.68 -4.94
C LEU A 323 -23.66 -33.79 -4.65
N SER A 324 -23.25 -35.02 -4.40
CA SER A 324 -21.83 -35.34 -4.27
C SER A 324 -21.10 -35.11 -5.59
N LEU A 325 -20.12 -34.21 -5.60
CA LEU A 325 -19.18 -33.99 -6.70
C LEU A 325 -18.06 -35.05 -6.75
N ILE A 326 -18.37 -36.32 -6.40
CA ILE A 326 -17.39 -37.41 -6.37
C ILE A 326 -17.16 -38.01 -7.77
N HIS A 327 -17.64 -37.41 -8.82
CA HIS A 327 -17.40 -37.89 -10.18
C HIS A 327 -16.83 -36.82 -11.10
N ILE A 328 -15.60 -36.38 -10.78
CA ILE A 328 -14.70 -35.78 -11.77
C ILE A 328 -13.34 -36.45 -11.59
#